data_4b4307f10ad74f1ea30768a796c8207d
#
_entry.id   4b4307f10ad74f1ea30768a796c8207d
#
_cell.length_a   1.000
_cell.length_b   1.000
_cell.length_c   1.000
_cell.angle_alpha   90.00
_cell.angle_beta   90.00
_cell.angle_gamma   90.00
#
_symmetry.space_group_name_H-M   'P 1'
#
loop_
_entity.id
_entity.type
_entity.pdbx_description
1 polymer ?
#
loop_
_entity_poly.entity_id
_entity_poly.type
_entity_poly.pdbx_seq_one_letter_code
_entity_poly.pdbx_strand_id
1 'polypeptide(L)'
;MTELASNSTEDLSTVKARLLHLLKVKRMSQTEFSKLMGVSPTYIGATRRSLSEERLRRLLEIFPDLRRDWVLFGEGDMLEEPEEVIDLNDGYLVPLIPVKAFAGNLQHWSRGVELNECEKVVSPVKGVDFAIRISGDSMEPEFQNGSILFIKRINDRAFIPWGNPMVIDTENGVLVKAVYPDCRQEKKGDYIEARSYNPNYPPFQIPVECIYSLYRIITSVKQYTTM
;
A
#
# COMPACT_ATOMS: atom_id res chain seq x y z
N MET A 1 -34.38 -10.45 14.73
CA MET A 1 -34.22 -9.09 15.30
C MET A 1 -32.71 -8.90 15.49
N THR A 2 -32.08 -8.28 14.54
CA THR A 2 -30.64 -8.08 14.49
C THR A 2 -30.37 -6.60 14.81
N GLU A 3 -29.81 -6.35 15.98
CA GLU A 3 -29.41 -5.00 16.40
C GLU A 3 -28.27 -4.51 15.53
N LEU A 4 -28.56 -3.51 14.73
CA LEU A 4 -27.59 -2.67 14.04
C LEU A 4 -26.86 -1.83 15.07
N ALA A 5 -25.60 -2.18 15.36
CA ALA A 5 -24.70 -1.32 16.13
C ALA A 5 -24.56 0.02 15.40
N SER A 6 -25.13 1.06 15.98
CA SER A 6 -24.97 2.45 15.57
C SER A 6 -23.52 2.86 15.82
N ASN A 7 -22.76 2.99 14.76
CA ASN A 7 -21.42 3.61 14.76
C ASN A 7 -21.62 5.11 14.98
N SER A 8 -21.64 5.56 16.24
CA SER A 8 -21.60 6.97 16.59
C SER A 8 -20.20 7.49 16.26
N THR A 9 -20.09 8.29 15.21
CA THR A 9 -18.89 9.07 14.89
C THR A 9 -18.61 9.97 16.09
N GLU A 10 -17.58 9.63 16.87
CA GLU A 10 -17.13 10.49 17.99
C GLU A 10 -16.68 11.83 17.39
N ASP A 11 -17.22 12.94 17.90
CA ASP A 11 -16.81 14.29 17.48
C ASP A 11 -15.40 14.58 18.01
N LEU A 12 -14.40 14.46 17.17
CA LEU A 12 -12.98 14.71 17.46
C LEU A 12 -12.54 16.15 17.15
N SER A 13 -13.47 17.08 17.03
CA SER A 13 -13.19 18.48 16.66
C SER A 13 -12.33 19.24 17.68
N THR A 14 -12.31 18.81 18.94
CA THR A 14 -11.55 19.48 20.01
C THR A 14 -10.36 18.66 20.48
N VAL A 15 -9.28 19.35 20.92
CA VAL A 15 -8.12 18.67 21.55
C VAL A 15 -8.54 17.80 22.74
N LYS A 16 -9.51 18.26 23.53
CA LYS A 16 -10.08 17.48 24.64
C LYS A 16 -10.67 16.16 24.16
N ALA A 17 -11.49 16.19 23.13
CA ALA A 17 -12.13 14.99 22.59
C ALA A 17 -11.08 14.01 22.06
N ARG A 18 -10.05 14.51 21.35
CA ARG A 18 -8.93 13.71 20.86
C ARG A 18 -8.12 13.08 22.00
N LEU A 19 -7.82 13.81 23.06
CA LEU A 19 -7.15 13.23 24.24
C LEU A 19 -7.99 12.13 24.90
N LEU A 20 -9.30 12.31 25.02
CA LEU A 20 -10.20 11.27 25.56
C LEU A 20 -10.24 10.05 24.65
N HIS A 21 -10.26 10.26 23.35
CA HIS A 21 -10.19 9.18 22.35
C HIS A 21 -8.86 8.40 22.44
N LEU A 22 -7.72 9.12 22.55
CA LEU A 22 -6.41 8.51 22.78
C LEU A 22 -6.42 7.60 24.01
N LEU A 23 -6.96 8.08 25.13
CA LEU A 23 -7.04 7.29 26.37
C LEU A 23 -7.89 6.02 26.19
N LYS A 24 -8.99 6.12 25.46
CA LYS A 24 -9.85 4.98 25.15
C LYS A 24 -9.11 3.93 24.33
N VAL A 25 -8.40 4.34 23.27
CA VAL A 25 -7.62 3.45 22.41
C VAL A 25 -6.46 2.81 23.17
N LYS A 26 -5.73 3.59 23.97
CA LYS A 26 -4.62 3.10 24.82
C LYS A 26 -5.10 2.38 26.10
N ARG A 27 -6.42 2.25 26.31
CA ARG A 27 -7.05 1.63 27.49
C ARG A 27 -6.51 2.19 28.81
N MET A 28 -6.27 3.48 28.86
CA MET A 28 -5.68 4.21 29.98
C MET A 28 -6.71 5.08 30.69
N SER A 29 -6.68 5.12 32.00
CA SER A 29 -7.53 6.02 32.80
C SER A 29 -7.00 7.46 32.79
N GLN A 30 -7.88 8.45 32.98
CA GLN A 30 -7.48 9.86 33.11
C GLN A 30 -6.52 10.09 34.28
N THR A 31 -6.63 9.31 35.34
CA THR A 31 -5.75 9.40 36.52
C THR A 31 -4.33 8.91 36.20
N GLU A 32 -4.19 7.80 35.48
CA GLU A 32 -2.89 7.29 34.99
C GLU A 32 -2.24 8.27 34.04
N PHE A 33 -3.00 8.77 33.08
CA PHE A 33 -2.54 9.78 32.14
C PHE A 33 -2.02 11.02 32.85
N SER A 34 -2.77 11.54 33.83
CA SER A 34 -2.38 12.72 34.57
C SER A 34 -1.10 12.53 35.38
N LYS A 35 -0.88 11.34 35.94
CA LYS A 35 0.38 10.98 36.59
C LYS A 35 1.56 10.96 35.64
N LEU A 36 1.41 10.34 34.46
CA LEU A 36 2.45 10.27 33.44
C LEU A 36 2.81 11.65 32.87
N MET A 37 1.79 12.48 32.65
CA MET A 37 1.94 13.85 32.16
C MET A 37 2.46 14.82 33.23
N GLY A 38 2.42 14.46 34.50
CA GLY A 38 2.75 15.37 35.63
C GLY A 38 1.76 16.52 35.77
N VAL A 39 0.46 16.27 35.53
CA VAL A 39 -0.61 17.27 35.58
C VAL A 39 -1.71 16.88 36.59
N SER A 40 -2.61 17.81 36.89
CA SER A 40 -3.73 17.51 37.76
C SER A 40 -4.71 16.50 37.13
N PRO A 41 -5.44 15.70 37.94
CA PRO A 41 -6.44 14.76 37.42
C PRO A 41 -7.56 15.43 36.58
N THR A 42 -7.81 16.72 36.82
CA THR A 42 -8.81 17.51 36.09
C THR A 42 -8.29 18.15 34.80
N TYR A 43 -7.01 17.90 34.44
CA TYR A 43 -6.34 18.57 33.34
C TYR A 43 -7.07 18.43 32.00
N ILE A 44 -7.46 17.20 31.61
CA ILE A 44 -8.19 16.99 30.37
C ILE A 44 -9.52 17.74 30.36
N GLY A 45 -10.21 17.74 31.50
CA GLY A 45 -11.46 18.51 31.67
C GLY A 45 -11.30 20.02 31.46
N ALA A 46 -10.15 20.56 31.85
CA ALA A 46 -9.81 21.97 31.73
C ALA A 46 -9.23 22.37 30.37
N THR A 47 -8.78 21.41 29.58
CA THR A 47 -8.22 21.66 28.23
C THR A 47 -9.33 22.06 27.25
N ARG A 48 -9.32 23.31 26.74
CA ARG A 48 -10.40 23.82 25.89
C ARG A 48 -10.01 23.89 24.42
N ARG A 49 -8.87 24.51 24.03
CA ARG A 49 -8.55 24.82 22.63
C ARG A 49 -7.20 24.33 22.14
N SER A 50 -6.17 24.32 22.99
CA SER A 50 -4.81 23.95 22.56
C SER A 50 -4.01 23.38 23.72
N LEU A 51 -2.96 22.65 23.41
CA LEU A 51 -1.89 22.24 24.33
C LEU A 51 -0.74 23.24 24.20
N SER A 52 -0.06 23.54 25.33
CA SER A 52 1.22 24.25 25.25
C SER A 52 2.27 23.36 24.60
N GLU A 53 3.26 23.96 23.95
CA GLU A 53 4.34 23.23 23.28
C GLU A 53 5.08 22.26 24.22
N GLU A 54 5.32 22.67 25.47
CA GLU A 54 5.93 21.81 26.48
C GLU A 54 5.09 20.57 26.78
N ARG A 55 3.77 20.73 26.88
CA ARG A 55 2.86 19.61 27.15
C ARG A 55 2.67 18.71 25.95
N LEU A 56 2.65 19.28 24.76
CA LEU A 56 2.64 18.51 23.51
C LEU A 56 3.90 17.67 23.40
N ARG A 57 5.08 18.25 23.63
CA ARG A 57 6.34 17.50 23.62
C ARG A 57 6.31 16.37 24.64
N ARG A 58 5.85 16.64 25.86
CA ARG A 58 5.73 15.60 26.90
C ARG A 58 4.75 14.50 26.51
N LEU A 59 3.66 14.83 25.86
CA LEU A 59 2.69 13.86 25.33
C LEU A 59 3.32 12.94 24.28
N LEU A 60 4.08 13.50 23.34
CA LEU A 60 4.79 12.74 22.29
C LEU A 60 5.96 11.92 22.85
N GLU A 61 6.60 12.33 23.96
CA GLU A 61 7.58 11.50 24.67
C GLU A 61 6.94 10.26 25.31
N ILE A 62 5.70 10.39 25.83
CA ILE A 62 4.96 9.28 26.46
C ILE A 62 4.34 8.36 25.39
N PHE A 63 3.89 8.93 24.28
CA PHE A 63 3.27 8.22 23.16
C PHE A 63 4.04 8.55 21.88
N PRO A 64 5.19 7.90 21.63
CA PRO A 64 6.05 8.21 20.48
C PRO A 64 5.42 7.87 19.14
N ASP A 65 4.40 7.01 19.14
CA ASP A 65 3.60 6.63 17.97
C ASP A 65 2.43 7.59 17.69
N LEU A 66 2.26 8.65 18.49
CA LEU A 66 1.16 9.61 18.35
C LEU A 66 1.52 10.75 17.40
N ARG A 67 0.70 10.98 16.37
CA ARG A 67 0.95 12.05 15.40
C ARG A 67 0.59 13.42 15.95
N ARG A 68 1.55 14.36 15.85
CA ARG A 68 1.41 15.74 16.30
C ARG A 68 0.21 16.44 15.68
N ASP A 69 0.06 16.33 14.35
CA ASP A 69 -0.96 17.03 13.60
C ASP A 69 -2.36 16.52 13.92
N TRP A 70 -2.49 15.23 14.18
CA TRP A 70 -3.74 14.69 14.67
C TRP A 70 -4.11 15.26 16.06
N VAL A 71 -3.16 15.37 16.98
CA VAL A 71 -3.43 15.92 18.32
C VAL A 71 -3.87 17.39 18.24
N LEU A 72 -3.20 18.20 17.43
CA LEU A 72 -3.43 19.65 17.35
C LEU A 72 -4.63 20.01 16.48
N PHE A 73 -4.77 19.37 15.33
CA PHE A 73 -5.70 19.77 14.28
C PHE A 73 -6.76 18.70 13.96
N GLY A 74 -6.53 17.45 14.33
CA GLY A 74 -7.38 16.32 13.97
C GLY A 74 -7.14 15.84 12.54
N GLU A 75 -5.99 16.19 11.97
CA GLU A 75 -5.62 15.84 10.59
C GLU A 75 -4.84 14.52 10.54
N GLY A 76 -5.21 13.66 9.60
CA GLY A 76 -4.60 12.36 9.38
C GLY A 76 -4.96 11.32 10.45
N ASP A 77 -4.21 10.23 10.48
CA ASP A 77 -4.39 9.15 11.44
C ASP A 77 -3.81 9.51 12.81
N MET A 78 -4.44 9.00 13.87
CA MET A 78 -4.04 9.29 15.26
C MET A 78 -2.63 8.79 15.58
N LEU A 79 -2.32 7.57 15.14
CA LEU A 79 -1.04 6.93 15.40
C LEU A 79 -0.23 6.88 14.11
N GLU A 80 1.06 7.04 14.23
CA GLU A 80 1.98 6.62 13.18
C GLU A 80 1.82 5.11 13.03
N GLU A 81 1.67 4.65 11.78
CA GLU A 81 1.86 3.22 11.56
C GLU A 81 3.25 2.89 12.13
N PRO A 82 3.37 1.86 12.97
CA PRO A 82 4.67 1.49 13.49
C PRO A 82 5.60 1.40 12.28
N GLU A 83 6.68 2.19 12.29
CA GLU A 83 7.80 1.88 11.41
C GLU A 83 8.14 0.45 11.77
N GLU A 84 7.68 -0.49 10.92
CA GLU A 84 8.11 -1.87 11.05
C GLU A 84 9.62 -1.80 11.05
N VAL A 85 10.21 -1.95 12.25
CA VAL A 85 11.64 -2.13 12.39
C VAL A 85 11.93 -3.36 11.53
N ILE A 86 12.49 -3.10 10.36
CA ILE A 86 12.95 -4.16 9.47
C ILE A 86 14.05 -4.85 10.25
N ASP A 87 13.72 -5.91 10.95
CA ASP A 87 14.70 -6.94 11.18
C ASP A 87 15.10 -7.41 9.78
N LEU A 88 16.32 -7.12 9.37
CA LEU A 88 16.85 -7.55 8.07
C LEU A 88 16.79 -9.06 7.89
N ASN A 89 16.51 -9.81 8.96
CA ASN A 89 16.22 -11.24 8.95
C ASN A 89 14.75 -11.58 8.69
N ASP A 90 13.82 -10.60 8.87
CA ASP A 90 12.37 -10.75 8.67
C ASP A 90 11.91 -9.88 7.47
N GLY A 91 12.59 -9.97 6.35
CA GLY A 91 12.20 -9.25 5.12
C GLY A 91 10.69 -9.34 4.86
N TYR A 92 10.11 -8.36 4.19
CA TYR A 92 8.67 -8.33 3.88
C TYR A 92 8.29 -9.56 3.08
N LEU A 93 7.61 -10.52 3.72
CA LEU A 93 7.08 -11.68 3.05
C LEU A 93 5.87 -11.27 2.22
N VAL A 94 6.02 -11.37 0.91
CA VAL A 94 4.94 -11.14 -0.05
C VAL A 94 4.62 -12.42 -0.81
N PRO A 95 3.35 -12.67 -1.18
CA PRO A 95 2.99 -13.84 -1.93
C PRO A 95 3.58 -13.79 -3.34
N LEU A 96 4.25 -14.87 -3.74
CA LEU A 96 4.70 -15.10 -5.12
C LEU A 96 3.55 -15.71 -5.92
N ILE A 97 2.93 -14.89 -6.77
CA ILE A 97 1.77 -15.30 -7.54
C ILE A 97 2.24 -16.11 -8.76
N PRO A 98 1.78 -17.36 -8.93
CA PRO A 98 2.02 -18.13 -10.14
C PRO A 98 1.37 -17.42 -11.35
N VAL A 99 2.08 -17.31 -12.47
CA VAL A 99 1.57 -16.65 -13.68
C VAL A 99 0.23 -17.24 -14.15
N LYS A 100 0.00 -18.53 -13.91
CA LYS A 100 -1.26 -19.22 -14.22
C LYS A 100 -2.46 -18.76 -13.38
N ALA A 101 -2.20 -18.08 -12.26
CA ALA A 101 -3.24 -17.58 -11.35
C ALA A 101 -3.80 -16.22 -11.77
N PHE A 102 -3.17 -15.55 -12.72
CA PHE A 102 -3.70 -14.36 -13.36
C PHE A 102 -4.81 -14.77 -14.35
N ALA A 103 -5.28 -13.92 -15.20
CA ALA A 103 -6.45 -14.07 -16.07
C ALA A 103 -7.79 -13.78 -15.36
N GLY A 104 -7.88 -12.58 -14.75
CA GLY A 104 -9.11 -12.07 -14.12
C GLY A 104 -9.40 -12.62 -12.73
N ASN A 105 -8.65 -13.63 -12.27
CA ASN A 105 -8.88 -14.25 -10.97
C ASN A 105 -8.34 -13.45 -9.78
N LEU A 106 -7.43 -12.48 -9.99
CA LEU A 106 -6.90 -11.65 -8.89
C LEU A 106 -7.96 -10.80 -8.19
N GLN A 107 -9.08 -10.48 -8.84
CA GLN A 107 -10.22 -9.86 -8.15
C GLN A 107 -10.89 -10.82 -7.15
N HIS A 108 -10.80 -12.13 -7.39
CA HIS A 108 -11.28 -13.16 -6.48
C HIS A 108 -10.24 -13.53 -5.41
N TRP A 109 -8.94 -13.35 -5.70
CA TRP A 109 -7.84 -13.60 -4.76
C TRP A 109 -7.80 -12.61 -3.59
N SER A 110 -8.38 -11.41 -3.74
CA SER A 110 -8.53 -10.46 -2.63
C SER A 110 -9.47 -10.95 -1.51
N ARG A 111 -10.07 -12.14 -1.63
CA ARG A 111 -10.92 -12.75 -0.59
C ARG A 111 -10.17 -13.67 0.41
N GLY A 112 -8.84 -13.66 0.42
CA GLY A 112 -8.07 -14.03 1.62
C GLY A 112 -7.68 -15.50 1.79
N VAL A 113 -8.30 -16.47 1.14
CA VAL A 113 -8.02 -17.91 1.40
C VAL A 113 -6.89 -18.44 0.51
N GLU A 114 -6.82 -18.04 -0.75
CA GLU A 114 -5.84 -18.59 -1.70
C GLU A 114 -4.46 -17.93 -1.62
N LEU A 115 -4.36 -16.67 -1.20
CA LEU A 115 -3.06 -15.98 -1.03
C LEU A 115 -2.20 -16.60 0.08
N ASN A 116 -2.82 -17.21 1.08
CA ASN A 116 -2.11 -17.88 2.17
C ASN A 116 -1.45 -19.18 1.73
N GLU A 117 -1.89 -19.78 0.63
CA GLU A 117 -1.34 -21.01 0.05
C GLU A 117 -0.19 -20.73 -0.94
N CYS A 118 0.00 -19.47 -1.37
CA CYS A 118 1.11 -19.11 -2.24
C CYS A 118 2.45 -19.22 -1.53
N GLU A 119 3.46 -19.62 -2.28
CA GLU A 119 4.86 -19.44 -1.85
C GLU A 119 5.08 -17.98 -1.47
N LYS A 120 5.76 -17.73 -0.36
CA LYS A 120 6.12 -16.37 0.07
C LYS A 120 7.58 -16.12 -0.20
N VAL A 121 7.87 -14.95 -0.72
CA VAL A 121 9.23 -14.47 -0.99
C VAL A 121 9.49 -13.18 -0.23
N VAL A 122 10.74 -12.97 0.14
CA VAL A 122 11.17 -11.77 0.84
C VAL A 122 11.30 -10.62 -0.14
N SER A 123 10.53 -9.56 0.04
CA SER A 123 10.68 -8.32 -0.70
C SER A 123 11.81 -7.47 -0.11
N PRO A 124 12.72 -6.91 -0.93
CA PRO A 124 13.76 -6.01 -0.43
C PRO A 124 13.24 -4.59 -0.11
N VAL A 125 11.97 -4.29 -0.41
CA VAL A 125 11.36 -2.97 -0.22
C VAL A 125 9.93 -3.06 0.29
N LYS A 126 9.50 -2.02 1.02
CA LYS A 126 8.12 -1.87 1.51
C LYS A 126 7.13 -1.51 0.40
N GLY A 127 5.83 -1.66 0.70
CA GLY A 127 4.75 -1.17 -0.14
C GLY A 127 4.55 -1.98 -1.42
N VAL A 128 4.88 -3.25 -1.37
CA VAL A 128 4.66 -4.25 -2.42
C VAL A 128 3.44 -5.08 -2.06
N ASP A 129 2.57 -5.32 -3.02
CA ASP A 129 1.38 -6.16 -2.81
C ASP A 129 1.68 -7.63 -3.14
N PHE A 130 2.46 -7.87 -4.22
CA PHE A 130 2.72 -9.21 -4.76
C PHE A 130 4.12 -9.31 -5.35
N ALA A 131 4.58 -10.55 -5.52
CA ALA A 131 5.72 -10.89 -6.35
C ALA A 131 5.26 -11.79 -7.51
N ILE A 132 5.89 -11.66 -8.67
CA ILE A 132 5.70 -12.55 -9.82
C ILE A 132 7.04 -12.93 -10.42
N ARG A 133 7.11 -14.12 -11.04
CA ARG A 133 8.29 -14.55 -11.79
C ARG A 133 8.10 -14.28 -13.28
N ILE A 134 9.05 -13.59 -13.90
CA ILE A 134 9.05 -13.36 -15.35
C ILE A 134 9.34 -14.67 -16.09
N SER A 135 8.59 -14.86 -17.18
CA SER A 135 8.87 -15.91 -18.17
C SER A 135 8.97 -15.27 -19.54
N GLY A 136 10.04 -15.57 -20.26
CA GLY A 136 10.34 -15.02 -21.59
C GLY A 136 11.37 -13.89 -21.54
N ASP A 137 11.78 -13.44 -22.73
CA ASP A 137 12.89 -12.52 -22.98
C ASP A 137 12.44 -11.16 -23.56
N SER A 138 11.14 -10.93 -23.69
CA SER A 138 10.60 -9.72 -24.33
C SER A 138 10.96 -8.42 -23.60
N MET A 139 11.34 -8.49 -22.33
CA MET A 139 11.73 -7.34 -21.51
C MET A 139 13.24 -7.30 -21.21
N GLU A 140 14.01 -8.15 -21.87
CA GLU A 140 15.47 -8.07 -21.80
C GLU A 140 16.02 -6.85 -22.56
N PRO A 141 17.16 -6.30 -22.13
CA PRO A 141 18.06 -6.80 -21.07
C PRO A 141 17.66 -6.38 -19.65
N GLU A 142 16.68 -5.49 -19.50
CA GLU A 142 16.33 -4.88 -18.20
C GLU A 142 15.78 -5.92 -17.23
N PHE A 143 14.83 -6.73 -17.68
CA PHE A 143 14.22 -7.79 -16.90
C PHE A 143 14.52 -9.14 -17.54
N GLN A 144 15.45 -9.87 -16.96
CA GLN A 144 15.87 -11.19 -17.44
C GLN A 144 14.83 -12.27 -17.15
N ASN A 145 14.76 -13.27 -18.02
CA ASN A 145 13.94 -14.45 -17.79
C ASN A 145 14.25 -15.09 -16.42
N GLY A 146 13.21 -15.46 -15.66
CA GLY A 146 13.32 -16.03 -14.32
C GLY A 146 13.45 -15.01 -13.19
N SER A 147 13.63 -13.70 -13.48
CA SER A 147 13.66 -12.66 -12.45
C SER A 147 12.34 -12.58 -11.69
N ILE A 148 12.40 -12.19 -10.42
CA ILE A 148 11.23 -11.91 -9.58
C ILE A 148 10.98 -10.41 -9.62
N LEU A 149 9.76 -10.03 -10.01
CA LEU A 149 9.26 -8.65 -9.94
C LEU A 149 8.42 -8.49 -8.68
N PHE A 150 8.65 -7.42 -7.95
CA PHE A 150 7.85 -6.97 -6.81
C PHE A 150 6.95 -5.85 -7.27
N ILE A 151 5.63 -6.06 -7.17
CA ILE A 151 4.63 -5.25 -7.84
C ILE A 151 3.61 -4.66 -6.88
N LYS A 152 3.08 -3.49 -7.24
CA LYS A 152 2.01 -2.81 -6.52
C LYS A 152 0.86 -2.46 -7.46
N ARG A 153 -0.37 -2.75 -7.05
CA ARG A 153 -1.57 -2.46 -7.83
C ARG A 153 -1.76 -0.97 -8.05
N ILE A 154 -2.18 -0.60 -9.25
CA ILE A 154 -2.65 0.74 -9.58
C ILE A 154 -4.16 0.76 -9.35
N ASN A 155 -4.60 1.46 -8.30
CA ASN A 155 -6.02 1.51 -7.95
C ASN A 155 -6.78 2.54 -8.79
N ASP A 156 -6.12 3.62 -9.20
CA ASP A 156 -6.71 4.68 -10.02
C ASP A 156 -6.01 4.78 -11.37
N ARG A 157 -6.73 4.47 -12.44
CA ARG A 157 -6.22 4.51 -13.81
C ARG A 157 -5.88 5.93 -14.30
N ALA A 158 -6.32 6.99 -13.61
CA ALA A 158 -5.91 8.35 -13.90
C ALA A 158 -4.41 8.60 -13.65
N PHE A 159 -3.79 7.79 -12.79
CA PHE A 159 -2.38 7.91 -12.39
C PHE A 159 -1.49 6.82 -12.99
N ILE A 160 -1.76 6.39 -14.22
CA ILE A 160 -0.89 5.45 -14.92
C ILE A 160 0.44 6.15 -15.24
N PRO A 161 1.60 5.64 -14.74
CA PRO A 161 2.91 6.21 -15.03
C PRO A 161 3.37 5.79 -16.44
N TRP A 162 2.87 6.49 -17.47
CA TRP A 162 3.17 6.22 -18.87
C TRP A 162 4.66 6.15 -19.15
N GLY A 163 5.05 5.27 -20.08
CA GLY A 163 6.44 5.03 -20.45
C GLY A 163 7.20 4.06 -19.54
N ASN A 164 6.61 3.70 -18.39
CA ASN A 164 7.24 2.76 -17.46
C ASN A 164 6.82 1.31 -17.71
N PRO A 165 7.67 0.33 -17.33
CA PRO A 165 7.32 -1.07 -17.37
C PRO A 165 6.26 -1.38 -16.31
N MET A 166 5.24 -2.10 -16.71
CA MET A 166 4.14 -2.52 -15.85
C MET A 166 3.80 -3.98 -16.07
N VAL A 167 3.17 -4.57 -15.08
CA VAL A 167 2.50 -5.85 -15.20
C VAL A 167 1.04 -5.58 -15.53
N ILE A 168 0.59 -6.18 -16.63
CA ILE A 168 -0.76 -6.04 -17.21
C ILE A 168 -1.45 -7.38 -17.08
N ASP A 169 -2.52 -7.42 -16.28
CA ASP A 169 -3.38 -8.59 -16.14
C ASP A 169 -4.53 -8.49 -17.15
N THR A 170 -4.61 -9.43 -18.06
CA THR A 170 -5.59 -9.46 -19.14
C THR A 170 -6.35 -10.78 -19.16
N GLU A 171 -7.44 -10.83 -19.91
CA GLU A 171 -8.20 -12.09 -20.15
C GLU A 171 -7.33 -13.20 -20.77
N ASN A 172 -6.28 -12.83 -21.53
CA ASN A 172 -5.39 -13.76 -22.20
C ASN A 172 -4.11 -14.08 -21.41
N GLY A 173 -4.02 -13.61 -20.15
CA GLY A 173 -2.89 -13.83 -19.26
C GLY A 173 -2.16 -12.55 -18.87
N VAL A 174 -1.00 -12.73 -18.25
CA VAL A 174 -0.18 -11.64 -17.70
C VAL A 174 0.93 -11.27 -18.67
N LEU A 175 1.09 -9.98 -18.87
CA LEU A 175 2.13 -9.40 -19.69
C LEU A 175 2.99 -8.44 -18.88
N VAL A 176 4.28 -8.38 -19.18
CA VAL A 176 5.18 -7.34 -18.68
C VAL A 176 5.60 -6.50 -19.87
N LYS A 177 5.23 -5.23 -19.92
CA LYS A 177 5.51 -4.31 -21.02
C LYS A 177 5.65 -2.88 -20.52
N ALA A 178 6.41 -2.05 -21.24
CA ALA A 178 6.35 -0.60 -21.07
C ALA A 178 5.02 -0.10 -21.69
N VAL A 179 4.25 0.68 -20.90
CA VAL A 179 2.89 1.06 -21.25
C VAL A 179 2.85 2.52 -21.68
N TYR A 180 2.27 2.77 -22.84
CA TYR A 180 2.10 4.11 -23.42
C TYR A 180 0.63 4.37 -23.74
N PRO A 181 0.20 5.65 -23.73
CA PRO A 181 -1.13 5.99 -24.23
C PRO A 181 -1.23 5.70 -25.72
N ASP A 182 -2.41 5.25 -26.15
CA ASP A 182 -2.64 5.09 -27.60
C ASP A 182 -2.60 6.46 -28.30
N CYS A 183 -1.74 6.57 -29.32
CA CYS A 183 -1.56 7.82 -30.07
C CYS A 183 -2.60 8.02 -31.16
N ARG A 184 -3.48 7.07 -31.43
CA ARG A 184 -4.53 7.18 -32.47
C ARG A 184 -5.62 8.11 -32.01
N GLN A 185 -5.83 9.23 -32.74
CA GLN A 185 -6.81 10.27 -32.37
C GLN A 185 -8.26 9.76 -32.33
N GLU A 186 -8.59 8.79 -33.19
CA GLU A 186 -9.96 8.25 -33.33
C GLU A 186 -10.37 7.32 -32.19
N LYS A 187 -9.41 6.80 -31.42
CA LYS A 187 -9.62 5.79 -30.34
C LYS A 187 -8.90 6.14 -29.05
N LYS A 188 -8.78 7.43 -28.79
CA LYS A 188 -8.07 7.93 -27.59
C LYS A 188 -8.76 7.44 -26.32
N GLY A 189 -8.03 6.62 -25.55
CA GLY A 189 -8.49 6.07 -24.28
C GLY A 189 -9.09 4.66 -24.36
N ASP A 190 -9.37 4.13 -25.57
CA ASP A 190 -9.92 2.79 -25.74
C ASP A 190 -8.84 1.71 -25.70
N TYR A 191 -7.59 2.10 -25.97
CA TYR A 191 -6.43 1.21 -26.05
C TYR A 191 -5.24 1.78 -25.30
N ILE A 192 -4.34 0.91 -24.88
CA ILE A 192 -2.98 1.23 -24.49
C ILE A 192 -2.00 0.62 -25.48
N GLU A 193 -0.85 1.25 -25.68
CA GLU A 193 0.23 0.68 -26.45
C GLU A 193 1.23 -0.01 -25.52
N ALA A 194 1.47 -1.29 -25.77
CA ALA A 194 2.40 -2.12 -25.02
C ALA A 194 3.70 -2.30 -25.83
N ARG A 195 4.84 -1.91 -25.24
CA ARG A 195 6.17 -2.02 -25.86
C ARG A 195 7.06 -2.95 -25.07
N SER A 196 7.77 -3.79 -25.80
CA SER A 196 8.86 -4.61 -25.28
C SER A 196 10.15 -3.80 -25.20
N TYR A 197 11.04 -4.12 -24.26
CA TYR A 197 12.39 -3.59 -24.28
C TYR A 197 13.29 -4.32 -25.28
N ASN A 198 13.03 -5.61 -25.49
CA ASN A 198 13.71 -6.37 -26.54
C ASN A 198 13.15 -5.95 -27.91
N PRO A 199 13.99 -5.40 -28.83
CA PRO A 199 13.57 -4.87 -30.12
C PRO A 199 13.05 -5.93 -31.09
N ASN A 200 13.28 -7.20 -30.80
CA ASN A 200 12.75 -8.31 -31.63
C ASN A 200 11.22 -8.45 -31.48
N TYR A 201 10.62 -7.78 -30.50
CA TYR A 201 9.18 -7.81 -30.24
C TYR A 201 8.56 -6.48 -30.62
N PRO A 202 7.76 -6.42 -31.69
CA PRO A 202 7.10 -5.20 -32.13
C PRO A 202 6.06 -4.72 -31.08
N PRO A 203 5.81 -3.41 -30.98
CA PRO A 203 4.75 -2.88 -30.14
C PRO A 203 3.38 -3.32 -30.65
N PHE A 204 2.42 -3.44 -29.73
CA PHE A 204 1.03 -3.77 -30.04
C PHE A 204 0.06 -3.04 -29.11
N GLN A 205 -1.20 -2.98 -29.51
CA GLN A 205 -2.24 -2.34 -28.71
C GLN A 205 -3.07 -3.37 -27.94
N ILE A 206 -3.43 -2.99 -26.72
CA ILE A 206 -4.32 -3.77 -25.84
C ILE A 206 -5.57 -2.95 -25.61
N PRO A 207 -6.79 -3.48 -25.90
CA PRO A 207 -8.03 -2.83 -25.54
C PRO A 207 -8.12 -2.66 -24.01
N VAL A 208 -8.52 -1.47 -23.55
CA VAL A 208 -8.63 -1.19 -22.11
C VAL A 208 -9.66 -2.10 -21.44
N GLU A 209 -10.70 -2.49 -22.18
CA GLU A 209 -11.73 -3.43 -21.73
C GLU A 209 -11.22 -4.84 -21.42
N CYS A 210 -10.11 -5.27 -22.10
CA CYS A 210 -9.46 -6.55 -21.87
C CYS A 210 -8.51 -6.54 -20.66
N ILE A 211 -8.32 -5.38 -20.00
CA ILE A 211 -7.38 -5.22 -18.90
C ILE A 211 -8.13 -5.29 -17.56
N TYR A 212 -7.89 -6.33 -16.80
CA TYR A 212 -8.44 -6.49 -15.46
C TYR A 212 -7.75 -5.61 -14.42
N SER A 213 -6.40 -5.61 -14.44
CA SER A 213 -5.59 -4.86 -13.49
C SER A 213 -4.25 -4.44 -14.07
N LEU A 214 -3.72 -3.33 -13.54
CA LEU A 214 -2.38 -2.83 -13.83
C LEU A 214 -1.58 -2.77 -12.53
N TYR A 215 -0.30 -3.13 -12.61
CA TYR A 215 0.61 -3.08 -11.47
C TYR A 215 1.90 -2.36 -11.85
N ARG A 216 2.34 -1.46 -10.98
CA ARG A 216 3.69 -0.88 -11.09
C ARG A 216 4.72 -1.90 -10.61
N ILE A 217 5.85 -1.97 -11.29
CA ILE A 217 7.03 -2.68 -10.79
C ILE A 217 7.74 -1.74 -9.83
N ILE A 218 7.89 -2.17 -8.58
CA ILE A 218 8.55 -1.39 -7.54
C ILE A 218 10.05 -1.71 -7.54
N THR A 219 10.38 -3.00 -7.65
CA THR A 219 11.76 -3.49 -7.75
C THR A 219 11.80 -4.86 -8.39
N SER A 220 12.97 -5.32 -8.76
CA SER A 220 13.20 -6.66 -9.30
C SER A 220 14.45 -7.30 -8.71
N VAL A 221 14.42 -8.62 -8.56
CA VAL A 221 15.56 -9.43 -8.15
C VAL A 221 15.91 -10.40 -9.27
N LYS A 222 17.13 -10.29 -9.78
CA LYS A 222 17.67 -11.21 -10.80
C LYS A 222 18.13 -12.49 -10.11
N GLN A 223 17.71 -13.64 -10.63
CA GLN A 223 18.26 -14.92 -10.20
C GLN A 223 19.38 -15.33 -11.14
N TYR A 224 20.58 -15.48 -10.60
CA TYR A 224 21.70 -16.09 -11.31
C TYR A 224 21.75 -17.55 -10.91
N THR A 225 21.49 -18.45 -11.85
CA THR A 225 21.78 -19.87 -11.65
C THR A 225 23.22 -20.10 -12.10
N THR A 226 24.14 -20.27 -11.16
CA THR A 226 25.47 -20.82 -11.45
C THR A 226 25.30 -22.31 -11.75
N MET A 227 25.63 -22.73 -12.98
CA MET A 227 25.78 -24.14 -13.34
C MET A 227 27.07 -24.70 -12.73
#